data_a1adb99d1bd77159eb8b64304a7cda78
#
_entry.id   a1adb99d1bd77159eb8b64304a7cda78
#
_cell.length_a   1.000
_cell.length_b   1.000
_cell.length_c   1.000
_cell.angle_alpha   90.00
_cell.angle_beta   90.00
_cell.angle_gamma   90.00
#
_symmetry.space_group_name_H-M   'P 1'
#
loop_
_entity.id
_entity.type
_entity.pdbx_description
1 polymer ?
#
loop_
_entity_poly.entity_id
_entity_poly.type
_entity_poly.pdbx_seq_one_letter_code
_entity_poly.pdbx_strand_id
1 'polypeptide(L)'
;IILTIIIIFAFHIKQENKSLAASREKLNKAQKSAENSIRAKSLLLSNMSHEIRTPLNALSGFSSILTDNNIDAEMRKQCNDIIQQNSDLLLKLIDDVVDLSSLERGKMQFRFEIHDAVSLCQNVIDTVDKIKQTSASIVFQTSLGKLELYTDEARLQQLLINLLINATKFTTEGRITLTLEKQDGMALFAVTDTGCGIAPEKQGKIFHRFEKLDENVQGSGL
;
A
#
# COMPACT_ATOMS: atom_id res chain seq x y z
N ILE A 1 -26.46 60.32 -20.96
CA ILE A 1 -24.98 60.08 -20.96
C ILE A 1 -24.49 59.66 -19.59
N ILE A 2 -24.72 60.39 -18.50
CA ILE A 2 -24.26 60.05 -17.15
C ILE A 2 -24.81 58.70 -16.67
N LEU A 3 -26.10 58.44 -16.87
CA LEU A 3 -26.76 57.18 -16.47
C LEU A 3 -26.16 55.98 -17.21
N THR A 4 -25.84 56.13 -18.49
CA THR A 4 -25.23 55.06 -19.32
C THR A 4 -23.83 54.71 -18.83
N ILE A 5 -23.04 55.71 -18.44
CA ILE A 5 -21.68 55.50 -17.87
C ILE A 5 -21.77 54.76 -16.54
N ILE A 6 -22.72 55.12 -15.68
CA ILE A 6 -22.91 54.45 -14.38
C ILE A 6 -23.32 52.97 -14.60
N ILE A 7 -24.18 52.66 -15.56
CA ILE A 7 -24.60 51.30 -15.86
C ILE A 7 -23.42 50.47 -16.38
N ILE A 8 -22.61 51.00 -17.30
CA ILE A 8 -21.43 50.31 -17.83
C ILE A 8 -20.44 50.07 -16.72
N PHE A 9 -20.20 51.06 -15.86
CA PHE A 9 -19.27 50.92 -14.73
C PHE A 9 -19.77 49.86 -13.71
N ALA A 10 -21.06 49.88 -13.36
CA ALA A 10 -21.66 48.90 -12.48
C ALA A 10 -21.60 47.47 -13.08
N PHE A 11 -21.78 47.32 -14.38
CA PHE A 11 -21.64 46.04 -15.07
C PHE A 11 -20.17 45.54 -15.03
N HIS A 12 -19.21 46.42 -15.26
CA HIS A 12 -17.80 46.12 -15.23
C HIS A 12 -17.35 45.65 -13.83
N ILE A 13 -17.74 46.38 -12.78
CA ILE A 13 -17.48 46.00 -11.38
C ILE A 13 -18.10 44.63 -11.06
N LYS A 14 -19.33 44.37 -11.51
CA LYS A 14 -20.00 43.08 -11.28
C LYS A 14 -19.24 41.93 -11.96
N GLN A 15 -18.72 42.16 -13.15
CA GLN A 15 -17.96 41.17 -13.91
C GLN A 15 -16.58 40.90 -13.25
N GLU A 16 -15.88 41.95 -12.80
CA GLU A 16 -14.62 41.81 -12.04
C GLU A 16 -14.82 41.09 -10.72
N ASN A 17 -15.86 41.43 -9.97
CA ASN A 17 -16.18 40.76 -8.70
C ASN A 17 -16.50 39.27 -8.92
N LYS A 18 -17.17 38.89 -10.01
CA LYS A 18 -17.44 37.50 -10.37
C LYS A 18 -16.13 36.77 -10.72
N SER A 19 -15.26 37.40 -11.48
CA SER A 19 -13.92 36.83 -11.81
C SER A 19 -13.06 36.67 -10.56
N LEU A 20 -13.05 37.68 -9.70
CA LEU A 20 -12.31 37.63 -8.44
C LEU A 20 -12.82 36.53 -7.48
N ALA A 21 -14.13 36.37 -7.37
CA ALA A 21 -14.76 35.29 -6.59
C ALA A 21 -14.36 33.91 -7.11
N ALA A 22 -14.40 33.70 -8.43
CA ALA A 22 -13.99 32.44 -9.06
C ALA A 22 -12.49 32.15 -8.86
N SER A 23 -11.63 33.18 -8.97
CA SER A 23 -10.20 33.06 -8.70
C SER A 23 -9.92 32.72 -7.24
N ARG A 24 -10.63 33.37 -6.31
CA ARG A 24 -10.53 33.08 -4.86
C ARG A 24 -10.96 31.66 -4.51
N GLU A 25 -12.02 31.17 -5.15
CA GLU A 25 -12.47 29.78 -4.96
C GLU A 25 -11.41 28.77 -5.45
N LYS A 26 -10.82 29.02 -6.63
CA LYS A 26 -9.71 28.19 -7.15
C LYS A 26 -8.51 28.18 -6.21
N LEU A 27 -8.13 29.36 -5.69
CA LEU A 27 -7.03 29.51 -4.75
C LEU A 27 -7.30 28.74 -3.45
N ASN A 28 -8.50 28.88 -2.87
CA ASN A 28 -8.90 28.16 -1.67
C ASN A 28 -8.89 26.64 -1.88
N LYS A 29 -9.35 26.14 -3.03
CA LYS A 29 -9.28 24.70 -3.37
C LYS A 29 -7.82 24.23 -3.48
N ALA A 30 -6.96 24.99 -4.14
CA ALA A 30 -5.54 24.66 -4.28
C ALA A 30 -4.83 24.69 -2.93
N GLN A 31 -5.09 25.69 -2.09
CA GLN A 31 -4.53 25.78 -0.74
C GLN A 31 -4.95 24.59 0.12
N LYS A 32 -6.25 24.25 0.15
CA LYS A 32 -6.76 23.09 0.91
C LYS A 32 -6.16 21.77 0.42
N SER A 33 -5.97 21.63 -0.88
CA SER A 33 -5.29 20.45 -1.46
C SER A 33 -3.82 20.38 -1.02
N ALA A 34 -3.10 21.49 -1.03
CA ALA A 34 -1.71 21.57 -0.58
C ALA A 34 -1.58 21.26 0.93
N GLU A 35 -2.45 21.83 1.76
CA GLU A 35 -2.47 21.57 3.21
C GLU A 35 -2.74 20.08 3.50
N ASN A 36 -3.70 19.46 2.80
CA ASN A 36 -3.97 18.04 2.93
C ASN A 36 -2.76 17.18 2.51
N SER A 37 -2.07 17.56 1.43
CA SER A 37 -0.85 16.88 0.99
C SER A 37 0.28 16.97 2.00
N ILE A 38 0.50 18.16 2.59
CA ILE A 38 1.51 18.38 3.64
C ILE A 38 1.17 17.54 4.87
N ARG A 39 -0.10 17.53 5.29
CA ARG A 39 -0.55 16.75 6.44
C ARG A 39 -0.37 15.26 6.22
N ALA A 40 -0.72 14.74 5.04
CA ALA A 40 -0.51 13.35 4.67
C ALA A 40 0.98 12.97 4.70
N LYS A 41 1.87 13.84 4.18
CA LYS A 41 3.33 13.61 4.23
C LYS A 41 3.89 13.62 5.65
N SER A 42 3.39 14.50 6.52
CA SER A 42 3.81 14.55 7.92
C SER A 42 3.39 13.28 8.68
N LEU A 43 2.17 12.80 8.44
CA LEU A 43 1.69 11.53 9.00
C LEU A 43 2.52 10.33 8.48
N LEU A 44 2.87 10.32 7.19
CA LEU A 44 3.76 9.33 6.61
C LEU A 44 5.08 9.25 7.39
N LEU A 45 5.78 10.39 7.50
CA LEU A 45 7.08 10.44 8.17
C LEU A 45 6.99 10.03 9.64
N SER A 46 5.92 10.42 10.33
CA SER A 46 5.69 10.03 11.73
C SER A 46 5.49 8.52 11.86
N ASN A 47 4.60 7.93 11.06
CA ASN A 47 4.31 6.50 11.09
C ASN A 47 5.53 5.68 10.69
N MET A 48 6.26 6.12 9.66
CA MET A 48 7.49 5.46 9.23
C MET A 48 8.58 5.49 10.30
N SER A 49 8.76 6.64 10.98
CA SER A 49 9.71 6.73 12.09
C SER A 49 9.40 5.71 13.18
N HIS A 50 8.12 5.48 13.45
CA HIS A 50 7.69 4.48 14.43
C HIS A 50 7.91 3.04 13.93
N GLU A 51 7.53 2.76 12.68
CA GLU A 51 7.69 1.45 12.05
C GLU A 51 9.17 1.05 11.84
N ILE A 52 10.06 2.00 11.61
CA ILE A 52 11.51 1.78 11.52
C ILE A 52 12.11 1.57 12.91
N ARG A 53 11.66 2.30 13.93
CA ARG A 53 12.22 2.23 15.29
C ARG A 53 12.05 0.85 15.93
N THR A 54 10.91 0.20 15.71
CA THR A 54 10.59 -1.11 16.30
C THR A 54 11.59 -2.19 15.88
N PRO A 55 11.79 -2.47 14.58
CA PRO A 55 12.79 -3.46 14.16
C PRO A 55 14.21 -3.03 14.49
N LEU A 56 14.53 -1.73 14.43
CA LEU A 56 15.86 -1.23 14.80
C LEU A 56 16.19 -1.49 16.28
N ASN A 57 15.22 -1.27 17.18
CA ASN A 57 15.39 -1.60 18.59
C ASN A 57 15.55 -3.11 18.81
N ALA A 58 14.81 -3.95 18.09
CA ALA A 58 14.97 -5.39 18.14
C ALA A 58 16.38 -5.81 17.67
N LEU A 59 16.84 -5.28 16.52
CA LEU A 59 18.20 -5.52 16.03
C LEU A 59 19.26 -5.15 17.07
N SER A 60 19.15 -3.96 17.68
CA SER A 60 20.10 -3.49 18.71
C SER A 60 20.07 -4.37 19.95
N GLY A 61 18.85 -4.73 20.44
CA GLY A 61 18.69 -5.56 21.63
C GLY A 61 19.25 -6.98 21.47
N PHE A 62 18.85 -7.67 20.39
CA PHE A 62 19.32 -9.04 20.14
C PHE A 62 20.79 -9.10 19.73
N SER A 63 21.33 -8.09 19.04
CA SER A 63 22.75 -7.97 18.79
C SER A 63 23.55 -7.81 20.07
N SER A 64 23.05 -7.07 21.06
CA SER A 64 23.69 -6.95 22.38
C SER A 64 23.72 -8.28 23.13
N ILE A 65 22.65 -9.08 23.06
CA ILE A 65 22.61 -10.43 23.66
C ILE A 65 23.66 -11.34 23.04
N LEU A 66 23.87 -11.26 21.72
CA LEU A 66 24.89 -12.07 21.02
C LEU A 66 26.35 -11.79 21.47
N THR A 67 26.59 -10.63 22.09
CA THR A 67 27.93 -10.31 22.66
C THR A 67 28.22 -11.01 24.00
N ASP A 68 27.19 -11.58 24.64
CA ASP A 68 27.39 -12.37 25.85
C ASP A 68 28.01 -13.76 25.51
N ASN A 69 29.13 -14.06 26.10
CA ASN A 69 29.84 -15.35 25.90
C ASN A 69 29.14 -16.55 26.55
N ASN A 70 28.18 -16.34 27.43
CA ASN A 70 27.48 -17.39 28.20
C ASN A 70 26.19 -17.87 27.55
N ILE A 71 25.80 -17.34 26.38
CA ILE A 71 24.61 -17.81 25.68
C ILE A 71 24.86 -19.17 25.02
N ASP A 72 23.89 -20.06 25.12
CA ASP A 72 23.90 -21.34 24.44
C ASP A 72 23.72 -21.25 22.93
N ALA A 73 23.94 -22.36 22.22
CA ALA A 73 23.82 -22.40 20.77
C ALA A 73 22.39 -22.17 20.28
N GLU A 74 21.39 -22.62 21.03
CA GLU A 74 19.96 -22.43 20.69
C GLU A 74 19.55 -20.97 20.81
N MET A 75 19.90 -20.32 21.92
CA MET A 75 19.65 -18.87 22.13
C MET A 75 20.36 -18.04 21.06
N ARG A 76 21.61 -18.41 20.70
CA ARG A 76 22.38 -17.74 19.64
C ARG A 76 21.66 -17.83 18.30
N LYS A 77 21.13 -19.02 17.97
CA LYS A 77 20.35 -19.23 16.75
C LYS A 77 19.07 -18.38 16.74
N GLN A 78 18.30 -18.42 17.82
CA GLN A 78 17.07 -17.63 17.96
C GLN A 78 17.35 -16.12 17.80
N CYS A 79 18.41 -15.60 18.43
CA CYS A 79 18.79 -14.20 18.26
C CYS A 79 19.13 -13.86 16.79
N ASN A 80 19.89 -14.73 16.10
CA ASN A 80 20.21 -14.53 14.69
C ASN A 80 18.96 -14.56 13.81
N ASP A 81 18.03 -15.49 14.06
CA ASP A 81 16.78 -15.58 13.30
C ASP A 81 15.94 -14.30 13.47
N ILE A 82 15.83 -13.77 14.70
CA ILE A 82 15.13 -12.52 14.99
C ILE A 82 15.82 -11.32 14.32
N ILE A 83 17.14 -11.27 14.36
CA ILE A 83 17.93 -10.22 13.69
C ILE A 83 17.66 -10.25 12.19
N GLN A 84 17.72 -11.45 11.57
CA GLN A 84 17.46 -11.58 10.14
C GLN A 84 16.05 -11.13 9.78
N GLN A 85 15.03 -11.60 10.49
CA GLN A 85 13.62 -11.20 10.25
C GLN A 85 13.41 -9.69 10.35
N ASN A 86 14.01 -9.04 11.36
CA ASN A 86 13.88 -7.58 11.51
C ASN A 86 14.67 -6.81 10.46
N SER A 87 15.80 -7.34 9.98
CA SER A 87 16.57 -6.76 8.87
C SER A 87 15.76 -6.81 7.58
N ASP A 88 15.14 -7.95 7.26
CA ASP A 88 14.30 -8.13 6.07
C ASP A 88 13.07 -7.21 6.12
N LEU A 89 12.44 -7.07 7.30
CA LEU A 89 11.34 -6.13 7.51
C LEU A 89 11.77 -4.68 7.26
N LEU A 90 12.94 -4.28 7.75
CA LEU A 90 13.46 -2.93 7.57
C LEU A 90 13.77 -2.63 6.10
N LEU A 91 14.38 -3.56 5.38
CA LEU A 91 14.63 -3.44 3.96
C LEU A 91 13.33 -3.28 3.19
N LYS A 92 12.32 -4.09 3.49
CA LYS A 92 11.00 -3.97 2.87
C LYS A 92 10.36 -2.60 3.11
N LEU A 93 10.43 -2.07 4.34
CA LEU A 93 9.91 -0.73 4.64
C LEU A 93 10.62 0.36 3.84
N ILE A 94 11.95 0.25 3.66
CA ILE A 94 12.72 1.20 2.85
C ILE A 94 12.29 1.13 1.38
N ASP A 95 12.14 -0.07 0.82
CA ASP A 95 11.71 -0.28 -0.57
C ASP A 95 10.30 0.28 -0.80
N ASP A 96 9.37 0.04 0.13
CA ASP A 96 8.01 0.59 0.08
C ASP A 96 8.01 2.13 0.02
N VAL A 97 8.91 2.80 0.79
CA VAL A 97 9.07 4.26 0.77
C VAL A 97 9.63 4.77 -0.54
N VAL A 98 10.67 4.11 -1.06
CA VAL A 98 11.30 4.47 -2.33
C VAL A 98 10.29 4.32 -3.47
N ASP A 99 9.52 3.23 -3.47
CA ASP A 99 8.46 2.98 -4.47
C ASP A 99 7.38 4.06 -4.38
N LEU A 100 6.88 4.38 -3.17
CA LEU A 100 5.90 5.43 -2.97
C LEU A 100 6.41 6.80 -3.45
N SER A 101 7.65 7.14 -3.09
CA SER A 101 8.29 8.39 -3.52
C SER A 101 8.47 8.47 -5.05
N SER A 102 8.71 7.34 -5.70
CA SER A 102 8.87 7.23 -7.16
C SER A 102 7.52 7.35 -7.87
N LEU A 103 6.47 6.74 -7.31
CA LEU A 103 5.08 6.88 -7.77
C LEU A 103 4.59 8.34 -7.67
N GLU A 104 4.79 9.01 -6.53
CA GLU A 104 4.35 10.39 -6.33
C GLU A 104 5.01 11.38 -7.30
N ARG A 105 6.26 11.12 -7.66
CA ARG A 105 7.00 11.94 -8.64
C ARG A 105 6.72 11.57 -10.09
N GLY A 106 5.90 10.55 -10.36
CA GLY A 106 5.68 10.03 -11.70
C GLY A 106 6.94 9.47 -12.36
N LYS A 107 7.92 9.05 -11.55
CA LYS A 107 9.22 8.53 -12.02
C LYS A 107 9.33 7.02 -11.93
N MET A 108 8.26 6.33 -11.53
CA MET A 108 8.26 4.88 -11.49
C MET A 108 8.40 4.34 -12.92
N GLN A 109 9.42 3.53 -13.14
CA GLN A 109 9.63 2.87 -14.42
C GLN A 109 8.98 1.50 -14.37
N PHE A 110 8.20 1.22 -15.41
CA PHE A 110 7.57 -0.08 -15.59
C PHE A 110 8.24 -0.79 -16.78
N ARG A 111 8.45 -2.09 -16.62
CA ARG A 111 8.97 -2.96 -17.68
C ARG A 111 7.84 -3.86 -18.16
N PHE A 112 7.14 -3.42 -19.20
CA PHE A 112 6.04 -4.17 -19.78
C PHE A 112 6.55 -5.21 -20.78
N GLU A 113 6.24 -6.48 -20.51
CA GLU A 113 6.53 -7.63 -21.35
C GLU A 113 5.31 -8.57 -21.37
N ILE A 114 5.30 -9.56 -22.29
CA ILE A 114 4.23 -10.55 -22.34
C ILE A 114 4.59 -11.69 -21.41
N HIS A 115 3.72 -11.92 -20.41
CA HIS A 115 3.86 -12.98 -19.41
C HIS A 115 2.60 -13.84 -19.35
N ASP A 116 2.74 -15.09 -18.92
CA ASP A 116 1.60 -15.96 -18.63
C ASP A 116 1.08 -15.67 -17.23
N ALA A 117 -0.09 -15.02 -17.15
CA ALA A 117 -0.72 -14.64 -15.91
C ALA A 117 -1.12 -15.85 -15.03
N VAL A 118 -1.39 -17.01 -15.61
CA VAL A 118 -1.71 -18.24 -14.86
C VAL A 118 -0.48 -18.73 -14.11
N SER A 119 0.65 -18.86 -14.80
CA SER A 119 1.95 -19.23 -14.20
C SER A 119 2.39 -18.22 -13.13
N LEU A 120 2.20 -16.93 -13.40
CA LEU A 120 2.51 -15.87 -12.44
C LEU A 120 1.70 -16.02 -11.14
N CYS A 121 0.39 -16.24 -11.23
CA CYS A 121 -0.47 -16.48 -10.06
C CYS A 121 -0.04 -17.71 -9.26
N GLN A 122 0.32 -18.80 -9.94
CA GLN A 122 0.80 -20.01 -9.27
C GLN A 122 2.08 -19.73 -8.48
N ASN A 123 3.07 -19.05 -9.07
CA ASN A 123 4.30 -18.67 -8.40
C ASN A 123 4.06 -17.78 -7.18
N VAL A 124 3.10 -16.87 -7.28
CA VAL A 124 2.69 -16.01 -6.16
C VAL A 124 2.09 -16.83 -5.02
N ILE A 125 1.17 -17.77 -5.32
CA ILE A 125 0.59 -18.68 -4.32
C ILE A 125 1.68 -19.49 -3.63
N ASP A 126 2.58 -20.13 -4.40
CA ASP A 126 3.66 -20.96 -3.88
C ASP A 126 4.61 -20.14 -2.97
N THR A 127 4.81 -18.86 -3.29
CA THR A 127 5.61 -17.94 -2.49
C THR A 127 4.93 -17.62 -1.17
N VAL A 128 3.65 -17.23 -1.20
CA VAL A 128 2.91 -16.83 0.00
C VAL A 128 2.65 -18.04 0.91
N ASP A 129 2.37 -19.20 0.34
CA ASP A 129 2.12 -20.44 1.12
C ASP A 129 3.33 -20.85 1.98
N LYS A 130 4.55 -20.60 1.49
CA LYS A 130 5.81 -20.89 2.23
C LYS A 130 6.05 -19.93 3.41
N ILE A 131 5.56 -18.70 3.34
CA ILE A 131 5.85 -17.66 4.34
C ILE A 131 4.66 -17.32 5.24
N LYS A 132 3.47 -17.84 4.95
CA LYS A 132 2.27 -17.59 5.76
C LYS A 132 2.43 -18.13 7.18
N GLN A 133 1.86 -17.41 8.15
CA GLN A 133 1.81 -17.78 9.56
C GLN A 133 0.39 -18.16 10.03
N THR A 134 -0.49 -18.49 9.09
CA THR A 134 -1.88 -18.87 9.35
C THR A 134 -2.12 -20.33 8.96
N SER A 135 -3.10 -20.98 9.61
CA SER A 135 -3.58 -22.31 9.22
C SER A 135 -4.56 -22.28 8.04
N ALA A 136 -4.97 -21.09 7.59
CA ALA A 136 -5.84 -20.94 6.43
C ALA A 136 -5.20 -21.54 5.17
N SER A 137 -6.01 -22.24 4.37
CA SER A 137 -5.58 -22.75 3.08
C SER A 137 -5.55 -21.64 2.04
N ILE A 138 -4.49 -21.59 1.22
CA ILE A 138 -4.41 -20.66 0.08
C ILE A 138 -4.65 -21.47 -1.20
N VAL A 139 -5.58 -21.00 -2.03
CA VAL A 139 -6.01 -21.71 -3.24
C VAL A 139 -5.98 -20.76 -4.44
N PHE A 140 -5.43 -21.22 -5.55
CA PHE A 140 -5.57 -20.56 -6.84
C PHE A 140 -6.75 -21.16 -7.61
N GLN A 141 -7.63 -20.32 -8.11
CA GLN A 141 -8.81 -20.72 -8.87
C GLN A 141 -8.86 -20.00 -10.22
N THR A 142 -8.86 -20.76 -11.31
CA THR A 142 -9.04 -20.24 -12.66
C THR A 142 -9.60 -21.34 -13.55
N SER A 143 -10.34 -20.96 -14.58
CA SER A 143 -10.76 -21.85 -15.66
C SER A 143 -9.81 -21.77 -16.87
N LEU A 144 -8.78 -20.92 -16.81
CA LEU A 144 -7.88 -20.63 -17.91
C LEU A 144 -6.67 -21.58 -17.85
N GLY A 145 -6.32 -22.21 -18.96
CA GLY A 145 -5.06 -22.98 -19.06
C GLY A 145 -3.83 -22.09 -19.22
N LYS A 146 -3.99 -20.95 -19.92
CA LYS A 146 -2.96 -19.92 -20.14
C LYS A 146 -3.64 -18.58 -20.39
N LEU A 147 -3.03 -17.48 -19.94
CA LEU A 147 -3.45 -16.12 -20.27
C LEU A 147 -2.24 -15.23 -20.48
N GLU A 148 -1.96 -14.90 -21.74
CA GLU A 148 -0.92 -13.93 -22.07
C GLU A 148 -1.38 -12.51 -21.70
N LEU A 149 -0.59 -11.84 -20.88
CA LEU A 149 -0.85 -10.49 -20.37
C LEU A 149 0.37 -9.60 -20.62
N TYR A 150 0.18 -8.44 -21.23
CA TYR A 150 1.21 -7.42 -21.38
C TYR A 150 1.27 -6.59 -20.10
N THR A 151 2.23 -6.89 -19.24
CA THR A 151 2.34 -6.34 -17.89
C THR A 151 3.78 -6.27 -17.41
N ASP A 152 4.00 -5.54 -16.33
CA ASP A 152 5.23 -5.66 -15.53
C ASP A 152 5.05 -6.78 -14.50
N GLU A 153 5.75 -7.89 -14.74
CA GLU A 153 5.64 -9.11 -13.92
C GLU A 153 5.95 -8.84 -12.45
N ALA A 154 7.06 -8.15 -12.18
CA ALA A 154 7.52 -7.89 -10.81
C ALA A 154 6.52 -7.03 -10.03
N ARG A 155 5.94 -6.03 -10.66
CA ARG A 155 4.94 -5.15 -10.02
C ARG A 155 3.60 -5.84 -9.83
N LEU A 156 3.18 -6.67 -10.78
CA LEU A 156 1.97 -7.46 -10.62
C LEU A 156 2.12 -8.51 -9.51
N GLN A 157 3.27 -9.21 -9.45
CA GLN A 157 3.58 -10.13 -8.35
C GLN A 157 3.58 -9.41 -7.00
N GLN A 158 4.24 -8.27 -6.88
CA GLN A 158 4.28 -7.44 -5.67
C GLN A 158 2.87 -7.07 -5.19
N LEU A 159 1.99 -6.65 -6.12
CA LEU A 159 0.60 -6.30 -5.81
C LEU A 159 -0.17 -7.51 -5.27
N LEU A 160 -0.10 -8.65 -5.96
CA LEU A 160 -0.81 -9.87 -5.56
C LEU A 160 -0.29 -10.43 -4.23
N ILE A 161 1.03 -10.43 -4.02
CA ILE A 161 1.65 -10.84 -2.75
C ILE A 161 1.16 -9.93 -1.62
N ASN A 162 1.11 -8.62 -1.80
CA ASN A 162 0.62 -7.69 -0.78
C ASN A 162 -0.84 -7.95 -0.40
N LEU A 163 -1.71 -8.21 -1.39
CA LEU A 163 -3.11 -8.57 -1.13
C LEU A 163 -3.24 -9.90 -0.38
N LEU A 164 -2.50 -10.91 -0.80
CA LEU A 164 -2.52 -12.23 -0.16
C LEU A 164 -1.95 -12.19 1.26
N ILE A 165 -0.84 -11.48 1.49
CA ILE A 165 -0.27 -11.29 2.85
C ILE A 165 -1.27 -10.56 3.75
N ASN A 166 -2.01 -9.56 3.23
CA ASN A 166 -3.07 -8.94 4.00
C ASN A 166 -4.18 -9.96 4.34
N ALA A 167 -4.61 -10.77 3.38
CA ALA A 167 -5.59 -11.83 3.63
C ALA A 167 -5.10 -12.83 4.69
N THR A 168 -3.81 -13.25 4.67
CA THR A 168 -3.25 -14.17 5.69
C THR A 168 -3.23 -13.57 7.10
N LYS A 169 -3.05 -12.26 7.24
CA LYS A 169 -3.05 -11.58 8.54
C LYS A 169 -4.43 -11.57 9.20
N PHE A 170 -5.49 -11.50 8.40
CA PHE A 170 -6.86 -11.36 8.89
C PHE A 170 -7.69 -12.65 8.82
N THR A 171 -7.09 -13.74 8.33
CA THR A 171 -7.72 -15.07 8.24
C THR A 171 -6.87 -16.07 9.03
N THR A 172 -7.26 -16.36 10.26
CA THR A 172 -6.57 -17.35 11.13
C THR A 172 -6.83 -18.78 10.68
N GLU A 173 -8.06 -19.06 10.28
CA GLU A 173 -8.51 -20.38 9.80
C GLU A 173 -9.46 -20.18 8.62
N GLY A 174 -9.59 -21.21 7.77
CA GLY A 174 -10.49 -21.18 6.63
C GLY A 174 -9.76 -21.14 5.30
N ARG A 175 -10.15 -20.23 4.40
CA ARG A 175 -9.67 -20.22 3.02
C ARG A 175 -9.38 -18.80 2.52
N ILE A 176 -8.29 -18.69 1.77
CA ILE A 176 -7.92 -17.52 0.98
C ILE A 176 -7.86 -17.98 -0.47
N THR A 177 -8.57 -17.32 -1.36
CA THR A 177 -8.66 -17.70 -2.78
C THR A 177 -8.14 -16.56 -3.65
N LEU A 178 -7.14 -16.83 -4.48
CA LEU A 178 -6.77 -15.96 -5.60
C LEU A 178 -7.51 -16.46 -6.84
N THR A 179 -8.33 -15.63 -7.44
CA THR A 179 -9.07 -15.96 -8.67
C THR A 179 -8.48 -15.16 -9.84
N LEU A 180 -8.33 -15.82 -10.98
CA LEU A 180 -7.99 -15.18 -12.27
C LEU A 180 -9.05 -15.56 -13.30
N GLU A 181 -9.70 -14.53 -13.83
CA GLU A 181 -10.71 -14.66 -14.88
C GLU A 181 -10.41 -13.72 -16.05
N LYS A 182 -10.94 -14.05 -17.22
CA LYS A 182 -10.95 -13.15 -18.37
C LYS A 182 -12.37 -12.62 -18.56
N GLN A 183 -12.55 -11.31 -18.39
CA GLN A 183 -13.83 -10.66 -18.54
C GLN A 183 -13.69 -9.45 -19.48
N ASP A 184 -14.50 -9.39 -20.52
CA ASP A 184 -14.53 -8.28 -21.50
C ASP A 184 -13.15 -7.91 -22.09
N GLY A 185 -12.31 -8.93 -22.32
CA GLY A 185 -10.94 -8.72 -22.86
C GLY A 185 -9.90 -8.30 -21.81
N MET A 186 -10.29 -8.12 -20.56
CA MET A 186 -9.42 -7.78 -19.44
C MET A 186 -9.15 -9.00 -18.57
N ALA A 187 -7.99 -9.01 -17.89
CA ALA A 187 -7.68 -9.94 -16.83
C ALA A 187 -8.23 -9.41 -15.50
N LEU A 188 -9.09 -10.16 -14.84
CA LEU A 188 -9.63 -9.86 -13.52
C LEU A 188 -8.93 -10.75 -12.48
N PHE A 189 -8.20 -10.10 -11.56
CA PHE A 189 -7.62 -10.74 -10.39
C PHE A 189 -8.46 -10.40 -9.15
N ALA A 190 -8.84 -11.41 -8.37
CA ALA A 190 -9.57 -11.21 -7.13
C ALA A 190 -8.94 -12.03 -5.99
N VAL A 191 -8.78 -11.44 -4.82
CA VAL A 191 -8.40 -12.13 -3.59
C VAL A 191 -9.62 -12.12 -2.68
N THR A 192 -10.08 -13.30 -2.31
CA THR A 192 -11.21 -13.50 -1.41
C THR A 192 -10.73 -14.28 -0.19
N ASP A 193 -11.09 -13.82 1.00
CA ASP A 193 -10.77 -14.47 2.26
C ASP A 193 -12.03 -14.74 3.10
N THR A 194 -11.91 -15.64 4.07
CA THR A 194 -12.96 -15.98 5.04
C THR A 194 -12.65 -15.42 6.43
N GLY A 195 -11.88 -14.36 6.50
CA GLY A 195 -11.43 -13.72 7.73
C GLY A 195 -12.49 -12.85 8.40
N CYS A 196 -12.05 -11.95 9.28
CA CYS A 196 -12.93 -11.11 10.08
C CYS A 196 -13.71 -10.05 9.27
N GLY A 197 -13.35 -9.83 8.01
CA GLY A 197 -13.96 -8.82 7.15
C GLY A 197 -13.65 -7.38 7.59
N ILE A 198 -14.26 -6.43 6.87
CA ILE A 198 -14.09 -4.99 7.13
C ILE A 198 -15.48 -4.37 7.33
N ALA A 199 -15.69 -3.71 8.48
CA ALA A 199 -16.93 -3.03 8.78
C ALA A 199 -17.29 -2.00 7.69
N PRO A 200 -18.56 -1.90 7.25
CA PRO A 200 -18.98 -1.04 6.14
C PRO A 200 -18.50 0.41 6.26
N GLU A 201 -18.50 0.95 7.48
CA GLU A 201 -18.08 2.33 7.77
C GLU A 201 -16.58 2.57 7.55
N LYS A 202 -15.80 1.48 7.60
CA LYS A 202 -14.34 1.52 7.38
C LYS A 202 -13.93 1.23 5.94
N GLN A 203 -14.82 0.60 5.13
CA GLN A 203 -14.49 0.19 3.75
C GLN A 203 -14.08 1.36 2.85
N GLY A 204 -14.68 2.54 3.01
CA GLY A 204 -14.31 3.74 2.26
C GLY A 204 -12.90 4.26 2.54
N LYS A 205 -12.24 3.73 3.59
CA LYS A 205 -10.94 4.20 4.07
C LYS A 205 -9.78 3.26 3.75
N ILE A 206 -10.05 2.03 3.30
CA ILE A 206 -9.03 0.99 3.07
C ILE A 206 -7.95 1.36 2.05
N PHE A 207 -8.26 2.29 1.14
CA PHE A 207 -7.31 2.83 0.16
C PHE A 207 -6.76 4.20 0.56
N HIS A 208 -7.14 4.71 1.74
CA HIS A 208 -6.49 5.91 2.25
C HIS A 208 -5.12 5.53 2.79
N ARG A 209 -4.11 6.24 2.30
CA ARG A 209 -2.73 6.01 2.71
C ARG A 209 -2.59 6.21 4.21
N PHE A 210 -1.88 5.29 4.88
CA PHE A 210 -1.52 5.37 6.31
C PHE A 210 -2.70 5.22 7.29
N GLU A 211 -3.87 4.82 6.83
CA GLU A 211 -4.97 4.44 7.73
C GLU A 211 -4.83 2.97 8.12
N LYS A 212 -4.60 2.71 9.41
CA LYS A 212 -4.71 1.38 10.00
C LYS A 212 -6.14 1.23 10.54
N LEU A 213 -6.84 0.21 10.10
CA LEU A 213 -8.19 -0.08 10.59
C LEU A 213 -8.17 -0.67 11.99
N ASP A 214 -7.04 -1.27 12.41
CA ASP A 214 -6.78 -1.81 13.74
C ASP A 214 -5.33 -1.51 14.13
N GLU A 215 -5.13 -0.82 15.26
CA GLU A 215 -3.82 -0.43 15.77
C GLU A 215 -2.99 -1.63 16.28
N ASN A 216 -3.67 -2.76 16.58
CA ASN A 216 -3.03 -3.95 17.11
C ASN A 216 -2.45 -4.87 16.02
N VAL A 217 -2.76 -4.61 14.74
CA VAL A 217 -2.25 -5.41 13.62
C VAL A 217 -0.97 -4.81 13.07
N GLN A 218 0.10 -5.61 13.06
CA GLN A 218 1.40 -5.22 12.49
C GLN A 218 1.29 -4.96 10.98
N GLY A 219 1.70 -3.77 10.53
CA GLY A 219 1.73 -3.39 9.13
C GLY A 219 1.86 -1.87 8.97
N SER A 220 2.52 -1.42 7.90
CA SER A 220 2.81 0.00 7.65
C SER A 220 1.60 0.84 7.25
N GLY A 221 0.48 0.24 6.85
CA GLY A 221 -0.65 0.96 6.26
C GLY A 221 -0.31 1.66 4.93
N LEU A 222 0.79 1.25 4.30
CA LEU A 222 1.28 1.74 3.00
C LEU A 222 0.51 1.13 1.84
#